data_8ac8e32a36583d1f8c4501fb456f6ef4
#
_entry.id   8ac8e32a36583d1f8c4501fb456f6ef4
#
_cell.length_a   1.000
_cell.length_b   1.000
_cell.length_c   1.000
_cell.angle_alpha   90.00
_cell.angle_beta   90.00
_cell.angle_gamma   90.00
#
_symmetry.space_group_name_H-M   'P 1'
#
loop_
_entity.id
_entity.type
_entity.pdbx_description
1 polymer ?
#
loop_
_entity_poly.entity_id
_entity_poly.type
_entity_poly.pdbx_seq_one_letter_code
_entity_poly.pdbx_strand_id
1 'polypeptide(L)'
;MNYPSIDNFFLAIGQDSESAPLQAVFSSLGIGVSSLEKYPMNLKGLRIWSNLDAGLQLEFKDVGLIKDMPHHDIDEGPWVLERVIFWGQRKKKRPYVGPMPYGLNFSMSREAVREAMANSGLGQATVTGSTGGVDVWIDGAVKVAVGYFEEAGVHSISMGMPVDKKR
;
A
#
# COMPACT_ATOMS: atom_id res chain seq x y z
N MET A 1 -11.87 14.34 4.67
CA MET A 1 -11.67 13.26 3.71
C MET A 1 -12.35 12.01 4.20
N ASN A 2 -13.02 11.31 3.32
CA ASN A 2 -13.70 10.05 3.65
C ASN A 2 -12.75 8.88 3.34
N TYR A 3 -12.10 8.35 4.37
CA TYR A 3 -11.13 7.27 4.20
C TYR A 3 -11.83 5.92 3.97
N PRO A 4 -11.36 5.10 3.03
CA PRO A 4 -11.79 3.70 2.95
C PRO A 4 -11.51 2.96 4.25
N SER A 5 -12.33 1.96 4.58
CA SER A 5 -12.02 1.05 5.68
C SER A 5 -10.79 0.18 5.34
N ILE A 6 -10.15 -0.36 6.38
CA ILE A 6 -9.04 -1.29 6.17
C ILE A 6 -9.49 -2.53 5.41
N ASP A 7 -10.69 -3.05 5.71
CA ASP A 7 -11.23 -4.20 4.99
C ASP A 7 -11.40 -3.90 3.49
N ASN A 8 -11.85 -2.70 3.13
CA ASN A 8 -11.96 -2.30 1.73
C ASN A 8 -10.60 -2.25 1.04
N PHE A 9 -9.56 -1.75 1.70
CA PHE A 9 -8.21 -1.80 1.17
C PHE A 9 -7.72 -3.24 0.98
N PHE A 10 -7.91 -4.10 1.98
CA PHE A 10 -7.51 -5.51 1.87
C PHE A 10 -8.16 -6.20 0.68
N LEU A 11 -9.46 -6.00 0.49
CA LEU A 11 -10.19 -6.60 -0.62
C LEU A 11 -9.76 -6.04 -1.98
N ALA A 12 -9.32 -4.79 -2.04
CA ALA A 12 -8.97 -4.10 -3.27
C ALA A 12 -7.54 -4.41 -3.76
N ILE A 13 -6.63 -4.78 -2.85
CA ILE A 13 -5.24 -5.10 -3.22
C ILE A 13 -5.22 -6.29 -4.18
N GLY A 14 -4.55 -6.14 -5.31
CA GLY A 14 -4.51 -7.15 -6.36
C GLY A 14 -5.72 -7.15 -7.30
N GLN A 15 -6.69 -6.28 -7.06
CA GLN A 15 -7.88 -6.13 -7.90
C GLN A 15 -7.71 -4.98 -8.88
N ASP A 16 -8.33 -5.10 -10.05
CA ASP A 16 -8.23 -4.06 -11.06
C ASP A 16 -9.28 -2.94 -10.88
N SER A 17 -9.09 -1.85 -11.63
CA SER A 17 -9.91 -0.64 -11.52
C SER A 17 -11.37 -0.83 -11.98
N GLU A 18 -11.71 -1.93 -12.61
CA GLU A 18 -13.09 -2.27 -12.98
C GLU A 18 -13.78 -3.13 -11.92
N SER A 19 -13.02 -3.65 -10.95
CA SER A 19 -13.55 -4.50 -9.88
C SER A 19 -14.35 -3.72 -8.84
N ALA A 20 -15.36 -4.37 -8.26
CA ALA A 20 -16.17 -3.75 -7.20
C ALA A 20 -15.34 -3.33 -5.97
N PRO A 21 -14.38 -4.15 -5.47
CA PRO A 21 -13.57 -3.73 -4.33
C PRO A 21 -12.76 -2.45 -4.57
N LEU A 22 -12.12 -2.32 -5.74
CA LEU A 22 -11.33 -1.13 -6.02
C LEU A 22 -12.22 0.09 -6.32
N GLN A 23 -13.36 -0.12 -6.96
CA GLN A 23 -14.35 0.95 -7.16
C GLN A 23 -14.86 1.50 -5.82
N ALA A 24 -15.03 0.66 -4.81
CA ALA A 24 -15.42 1.10 -3.47
C ALA A 24 -14.36 2.01 -2.84
N VAL A 25 -13.08 1.70 -3.01
CA VAL A 25 -11.96 2.55 -2.56
C VAL A 25 -12.00 3.90 -3.30
N PHE A 26 -12.11 3.88 -4.61
CA PHE A 26 -12.19 5.10 -5.42
C PHE A 26 -13.37 5.98 -5.01
N SER A 27 -14.51 5.38 -4.80
CA SER A 27 -15.72 6.09 -4.39
C SER A 27 -15.56 6.79 -3.05
N SER A 28 -14.96 6.11 -2.06
CA SER A 28 -14.68 6.71 -0.75
C SER A 28 -13.75 7.91 -0.85
N LEU A 29 -12.75 7.84 -1.73
CA LEU A 29 -11.76 8.90 -1.91
C LEU A 29 -12.23 10.00 -2.87
N GLY A 30 -13.35 9.79 -3.58
CA GLY A 30 -13.84 10.73 -4.58
C GLY A 30 -12.93 10.82 -5.82
N ILE A 31 -12.30 9.72 -6.19
CA ILE A 31 -11.36 9.65 -7.33
C ILE A 31 -11.83 8.63 -8.36
N GLY A 32 -11.18 8.65 -9.51
CA GLY A 32 -11.37 7.68 -10.58
C GLY A 32 -10.06 7.41 -11.30
N VAL A 33 -10.10 6.61 -12.36
CA VAL A 33 -8.92 6.28 -13.17
C VAL A 33 -8.24 7.54 -13.71
N SER A 34 -9.01 8.56 -14.07
CA SER A 34 -8.48 9.84 -14.55
C SER A 34 -7.69 10.62 -13.48
N SER A 35 -7.84 10.27 -12.21
CA SER A 35 -7.10 10.87 -11.10
C SER A 35 -5.71 10.25 -10.93
N LEU A 36 -5.42 9.12 -11.57
CA LEU A 36 -4.15 8.42 -11.46
C LEU A 36 -3.10 9.09 -12.32
N GLU A 37 -1.93 9.36 -11.74
CA GLU A 37 -0.83 10.01 -12.43
C GLU A 37 0.22 9.00 -12.87
N LYS A 38 0.81 9.26 -14.03
CA LYS A 38 1.91 8.44 -14.54
C LYS A 38 3.19 8.73 -13.75
N TYR A 39 3.69 7.70 -13.05
CA TYR A 39 4.92 7.83 -12.28
C TYR A 39 5.60 6.46 -12.11
N PRO A 40 6.90 6.34 -12.42
CA PRO A 40 7.75 7.34 -13.09
C PRO A 40 7.29 7.63 -14.52
N MET A 41 7.47 8.87 -14.97
CA MET A 41 6.98 9.31 -16.29
C MET A 41 7.58 8.56 -17.47
N ASN A 42 8.77 8.01 -17.31
CA ASN A 42 9.51 7.30 -18.35
C ASN A 42 9.24 5.80 -18.40
N LEU A 43 8.40 5.28 -17.50
CA LEU A 43 8.02 3.87 -17.46
C LEU A 43 6.55 3.71 -17.78
N LYS A 44 6.24 2.73 -18.64
CA LYS A 44 4.86 2.38 -18.96
C LYS A 44 4.27 1.42 -17.93
N GLY A 45 2.96 1.50 -17.78
CA GLY A 45 2.21 0.54 -16.98
C GLY A 45 2.22 0.82 -15.48
N LEU A 46 2.68 1.97 -15.05
CA LEU A 46 2.69 2.36 -13.64
C LEU A 46 1.88 3.63 -13.44
N ARG A 47 1.10 3.68 -12.36
CA ARG A 47 0.32 4.84 -11.96
C ARG A 47 0.40 5.02 -10.45
N ILE A 48 0.21 6.25 -10.02
CA ILE A 48 0.18 6.65 -8.62
C ILE A 48 -0.98 7.60 -8.38
N TRP A 49 -1.60 7.48 -7.24
CA TRP A 49 -2.43 8.54 -6.67
C TRP A 49 -1.90 8.83 -5.28
N SER A 50 -1.72 10.10 -4.95
CA SER A 50 -1.29 10.47 -3.61
C SER A 50 -2.00 11.72 -3.15
N ASN A 51 -2.32 11.74 -1.86
CA ASN A 51 -2.67 12.94 -1.13
C ASN A 51 -1.65 13.11 -0.01
N LEU A 52 -0.60 13.87 -0.29
CA LEU A 52 0.53 14.02 0.63
C LEU A 52 0.12 14.75 1.91
N ASP A 53 -0.87 15.64 1.83
CA ASP A 53 -1.39 16.35 3.03
C ASP A 53 -2.22 15.44 3.93
N ALA A 54 -2.77 14.35 3.38
CA ALA A 54 -3.49 13.33 4.14
C ALA A 54 -2.62 12.11 4.48
N GLY A 55 -1.38 12.05 4.01
CA GLY A 55 -0.47 10.95 4.26
C GLY A 55 -0.86 9.63 3.61
N LEU A 56 -1.58 9.67 2.49
CA LEU A 56 -2.09 8.47 1.82
C LEU A 56 -1.58 8.40 0.38
N GLN A 57 -1.08 7.23 -0.01
CA GLN A 57 -0.57 6.98 -1.35
C GLN A 57 -1.04 5.61 -1.85
N LEU A 58 -1.52 5.57 -3.08
CA LEU A 58 -1.91 4.34 -3.77
C LEU A 58 -1.02 4.16 -5.00
N GLU A 59 -0.55 2.94 -5.22
CA GLU A 59 0.30 2.58 -6.37
C GLU A 59 -0.38 1.50 -7.19
N PHE A 60 -0.32 1.65 -8.52
CA PHE A 60 -1.05 0.79 -9.45
C PHE A 60 -0.13 0.27 -10.55
N LYS A 61 -0.44 -0.93 -11.03
CA LYS A 61 0.15 -1.51 -12.23
C LYS A 61 -0.91 -1.81 -13.26
N ASP A 62 -0.54 -1.63 -14.55
CA ASP A 62 -1.36 -2.14 -15.64
C ASP A 62 -1.53 -3.65 -15.50
N VAL A 63 -2.72 -4.14 -15.75
CA VAL A 63 -3.04 -5.56 -15.63
C VAL A 63 -2.12 -6.43 -16.49
N GLY A 64 -1.62 -5.91 -17.61
CA GLY A 64 -0.67 -6.60 -18.49
C GLY A 64 0.71 -6.84 -17.89
N LEU A 65 1.07 -6.12 -16.79
CA LEU A 65 2.30 -6.39 -16.05
C LEU A 65 2.13 -7.52 -15.03
N ILE A 66 0.91 -7.96 -14.79
CA ILE A 66 0.58 -8.98 -13.78
C ILE A 66 0.19 -10.29 -14.43
N LYS A 67 -0.59 -10.24 -15.51
CA LYS A 67 -1.00 -11.43 -16.27
C LYS A 67 -0.58 -11.30 -17.72
N ASP A 68 -0.34 -12.46 -18.34
CA ASP A 68 -0.10 -12.51 -19.76
C ASP A 68 -1.41 -12.20 -20.50
N MET A 69 -1.40 -11.14 -21.29
CA MET A 69 -2.56 -10.69 -22.07
C MET A 69 -2.13 -10.41 -23.50
N PRO A 70 -2.31 -11.38 -24.42
CA PRO A 70 -1.98 -11.17 -25.82
C PRO A 70 -2.73 -9.96 -26.41
N HIS A 71 -2.05 -9.17 -27.22
CA HIS A 71 -2.60 -7.98 -27.87
C HIS A 71 -3.04 -6.86 -26.92
N HIS A 72 -2.59 -6.91 -25.65
CA HIS A 72 -2.81 -5.85 -24.68
C HIS A 72 -1.68 -4.83 -24.76
N ASP A 73 -2.03 -3.55 -24.84
CA ASP A 73 -1.06 -2.46 -24.74
C ASP A 73 -0.82 -2.13 -23.27
N ILE A 74 0.41 -2.23 -22.82
CA ILE A 74 0.81 -1.80 -21.47
C ILE A 74 0.61 -0.29 -21.40
N ASP A 75 -0.10 0.21 -20.43
CA ASP A 75 -0.54 1.60 -20.24
C ASP A 75 -2.02 1.84 -20.61
N GLU A 76 -2.70 0.82 -21.08
CA GLU A 76 -4.11 0.88 -21.44
C GLU A 76 -5.05 0.66 -20.24
N GLY A 77 -4.58 -0.06 -19.23
CA GLY A 77 -5.42 -0.52 -18.13
C GLY A 77 -6.17 -1.82 -18.47
N PRO A 78 -7.07 -2.29 -17.58
CA PRO A 78 -7.37 -1.71 -16.26
C PRO A 78 -6.19 -1.73 -15.30
N TRP A 79 -6.29 -0.93 -14.23
CA TRP A 79 -5.21 -0.66 -13.29
C TRP A 79 -5.39 -1.46 -12.01
N VAL A 80 -4.41 -2.30 -11.68
CA VAL A 80 -4.43 -3.13 -10.48
C VAL A 80 -3.81 -2.39 -9.31
N LEU A 81 -4.49 -2.37 -8.17
CA LEU A 81 -3.95 -1.80 -6.94
C LEU A 81 -2.83 -2.70 -6.42
N GLU A 82 -1.60 -2.21 -6.52
CA GLU A 82 -0.41 -2.93 -6.10
C GLU A 82 -0.12 -2.71 -4.61
N ARG A 83 -0.26 -1.46 -4.14
CA ARG A 83 0.14 -1.09 -2.80
C ARG A 83 -0.60 0.15 -2.30
N VAL A 84 -0.89 0.15 -1.01
CA VAL A 84 -1.38 1.29 -0.24
C VAL A 84 -0.29 1.66 0.76
N ILE A 85 0.07 2.93 0.87
CA ILE A 85 1.04 3.41 1.85
C ILE A 85 0.38 4.44 2.75
N PHE A 86 0.48 4.19 4.06
CA PHE A 86 0.10 5.14 5.10
C PHE A 86 1.38 5.78 5.64
N TRP A 87 1.52 7.07 5.40
CA TRP A 87 2.72 7.82 5.80
C TRP A 87 2.57 8.39 7.20
N GLY A 88 3.59 8.18 8.03
CA GLY A 88 3.72 8.82 9.32
C GLY A 88 4.15 10.28 9.20
N GLN A 89 4.59 10.86 10.30
CA GLN A 89 5.03 12.25 10.31
C GLN A 89 6.22 12.46 9.37
N ARG A 90 6.08 13.41 8.47
CA ARG A 90 7.13 13.85 7.54
C ARG A 90 7.27 15.37 7.64
N LYS A 91 8.43 15.86 7.28
CA LYS A 91 8.72 17.30 7.29
C LYS A 91 7.66 18.08 6.49
N LYS A 92 6.97 19.01 7.14
CA LYS A 92 5.92 19.86 6.55
C LYS A 92 4.71 19.11 5.97
N LYS A 93 4.51 17.83 6.33
CA LYS A 93 3.38 17.03 5.89
C LYS A 93 2.67 16.41 7.09
N ARG A 94 1.35 16.30 7.00
CA ARG A 94 0.55 15.64 8.04
C ARG A 94 0.64 14.12 7.92
N PRO A 95 0.67 13.41 9.06
CA PRO A 95 0.55 11.96 9.01
C PRO A 95 -0.86 11.54 8.61
N TYR A 96 -0.99 10.33 8.11
CA TYR A 96 -2.28 9.71 7.89
C TYR A 96 -3.03 9.57 9.21
N VAL A 97 -4.32 9.93 9.22
CA VAL A 97 -5.16 9.92 10.43
C VAL A 97 -6.41 9.05 10.28
N GLY A 98 -6.53 8.32 9.18
CA GLY A 98 -7.65 7.40 8.95
C GLY A 98 -7.49 6.07 9.69
N PRO A 99 -8.36 5.09 9.39
CA PRO A 99 -8.27 3.76 9.99
C PRO A 99 -6.93 3.08 9.70
N MET A 100 -6.37 2.40 10.70
CA MET A 100 -5.08 1.72 10.63
C MET A 100 -5.26 0.20 10.74
N PRO A 101 -4.43 -0.59 10.04
CA PRO A 101 -4.50 -2.05 10.16
C PRO A 101 -3.89 -2.53 11.49
N TYR A 102 -4.39 -3.65 12.00
CA TYR A 102 -3.83 -4.39 13.17
C TYR A 102 -3.72 -3.58 14.45
N GLY A 103 -4.45 -2.49 14.60
CA GLY A 103 -4.34 -1.60 15.75
C GLY A 103 -3.03 -0.80 15.80
N LEU A 104 -2.31 -0.73 14.68
CA LEU A 104 -1.04 0.00 14.61
C LEU A 104 -1.25 1.52 14.66
N ASN A 105 -0.22 2.23 15.12
CA ASN A 105 -0.13 3.69 15.02
C ASN A 105 1.33 4.12 14.86
N PHE A 106 1.54 5.36 14.46
CA PHE A 106 2.88 5.85 14.14
C PHE A 106 3.77 6.15 15.35
N SER A 107 3.21 6.19 16.55
CA SER A 107 3.98 6.42 17.77
C SER A 107 4.53 5.16 18.39
N MET A 108 4.16 3.98 17.88
CA MET A 108 4.61 2.69 18.39
C MET A 108 6.11 2.50 18.23
N SER A 109 6.73 1.85 19.21
CA SER A 109 8.07 1.30 19.06
C SER A 109 8.04 0.08 18.14
N ARG A 110 9.20 -0.31 17.64
CA ARG A 110 9.34 -1.52 16.83
C ARG A 110 8.85 -2.77 17.59
N GLU A 111 9.17 -2.85 18.88
CA GLU A 111 8.71 -3.95 19.74
C GLU A 111 7.20 -3.97 19.88
N ALA A 112 6.56 -2.79 20.06
CA ALA A 112 5.12 -2.69 20.17
C ALA A 112 4.41 -3.10 18.87
N VAL A 113 4.97 -2.72 17.72
CA VAL A 113 4.46 -3.16 16.41
C VAL A 113 4.55 -4.69 16.28
N ARG A 114 5.70 -5.26 16.61
CA ARG A 114 5.91 -6.72 16.54
C ARG A 114 4.96 -7.48 17.46
N GLU A 115 4.71 -6.95 18.64
CA GLU A 115 3.73 -7.53 19.59
C GLU A 115 2.31 -7.45 19.02
N ALA A 116 1.88 -6.31 18.47
CA ALA A 116 0.56 -6.16 17.86
C ALA A 116 0.36 -7.12 16.69
N MET A 117 1.39 -7.30 15.86
CA MET A 117 1.33 -8.23 14.73
C MET A 117 1.28 -9.69 15.19
N ALA A 118 2.04 -10.05 16.23
CA ALA A 118 1.97 -11.40 16.84
C ALA A 118 0.60 -11.65 17.43
N ASN A 119 0.01 -10.69 18.13
CA ASN A 119 -1.33 -10.78 18.68
C ASN A 119 -2.41 -10.90 17.60
N SER A 120 -2.13 -10.42 16.41
CA SER A 120 -2.99 -10.57 15.22
C SER A 120 -2.77 -11.90 14.48
N GLY A 121 -1.89 -12.77 14.99
CA GLY A 121 -1.65 -14.10 14.43
C GLY A 121 -0.67 -14.17 13.28
N LEU A 122 0.14 -13.12 13.05
CA LEU A 122 1.02 -13.04 11.88
C LEU A 122 2.45 -13.55 12.13
N GLY A 123 2.77 -13.95 13.35
CA GLY A 123 4.09 -14.51 13.69
C GLY A 123 5.20 -13.47 13.71
N GLN A 124 6.41 -13.91 13.42
CA GLN A 124 7.61 -13.09 13.46
C GLN A 124 7.81 -12.31 12.16
N ALA A 125 8.34 -11.10 12.27
CA ALA A 125 8.68 -10.28 11.13
C ALA A 125 9.90 -10.84 10.37
N THR A 126 9.90 -10.63 9.05
CA THR A 126 11.12 -10.72 8.24
C THR A 126 11.73 -9.32 8.16
N VAL A 127 12.98 -9.19 8.58
CA VAL A 127 13.69 -7.90 8.56
C VAL A 127 14.24 -7.67 7.16
N THR A 128 13.99 -6.50 6.59
CA THR A 128 14.44 -6.10 5.26
C THR A 128 14.97 -4.67 5.27
N GLY A 129 15.37 -4.19 4.08
CA GLY A 129 15.95 -2.87 3.91
C GLY A 129 17.46 -2.88 4.07
N SER A 130 18.15 -1.91 3.47
CA SER A 130 19.62 -1.82 3.47
C SER A 130 20.21 -1.65 4.87
N THR A 131 19.45 -1.07 5.80
CA THR A 131 19.86 -0.86 7.19
C THR A 131 19.08 -1.73 8.18
N GLY A 132 18.23 -2.66 7.69
CA GLY A 132 17.35 -3.45 8.54
C GLY A 132 16.20 -2.65 9.15
N GLY A 133 15.82 -1.53 8.54
CA GLY A 133 14.81 -0.61 9.06
C GLY A 133 13.37 -0.94 8.69
N VAL A 134 13.10 -2.10 8.11
CA VAL A 134 11.76 -2.52 7.67
C VAL A 134 11.44 -3.91 8.17
N ASP A 135 10.28 -4.07 8.78
CA ASP A 135 9.71 -5.38 9.13
C ASP A 135 8.60 -5.74 8.15
N VAL A 136 8.55 -7.00 7.73
CA VAL A 136 7.58 -7.49 6.75
C VAL A 136 6.85 -8.72 7.29
N TRP A 137 5.55 -8.76 7.06
CA TRP A 137 4.67 -9.91 7.34
C TRP A 137 3.85 -10.25 6.10
N ILE A 138 3.42 -11.49 6.01
CA ILE A 138 2.47 -11.92 4.98
C ILE A 138 1.16 -12.29 5.67
N ASP A 139 0.08 -11.63 5.26
CA ASP A 139 -1.28 -11.93 5.70
C ASP A 139 -2.10 -12.35 4.49
N GLY A 140 -2.18 -13.68 4.27
CA GLY A 140 -2.85 -14.23 3.09
C GLY A 140 -2.21 -13.74 1.79
N ALA A 141 -2.97 -13.03 0.98
CA ALA A 141 -2.52 -12.45 -0.29
C ALA A 141 -1.93 -11.03 -0.16
N VAL A 142 -1.75 -10.55 1.08
CA VAL A 142 -1.29 -9.18 1.34
C VAL A 142 0.05 -9.21 2.06
N LYS A 143 0.99 -8.46 1.54
CA LYS A 143 2.27 -8.16 2.18
C LYS A 143 2.11 -6.90 3.00
N VAL A 144 2.42 -6.97 4.29
CA VAL A 144 2.43 -5.81 5.19
C VAL A 144 3.87 -5.44 5.51
N ALA A 145 4.23 -4.19 5.31
CA ALA A 145 5.57 -3.70 5.62
C ALA A 145 5.48 -2.47 6.53
N VAL A 146 6.30 -2.45 7.56
CA VAL A 146 6.41 -1.32 8.48
C VAL A 146 7.84 -0.82 8.47
N GLY A 147 8.02 0.44 8.08
CA GLY A 147 9.29 1.14 8.10
C GLY A 147 9.42 1.98 9.37
N TYR A 148 10.62 2.03 9.93
CA TYR A 148 10.91 2.72 11.17
C TYR A 148 11.92 3.84 10.99
N PHE A 149 11.80 4.88 11.79
CA PHE A 149 12.88 5.84 11.98
C PHE A 149 14.01 5.21 12.78
N GLU A 150 15.23 5.70 12.61
CA GLU A 150 16.39 5.19 13.35
C GLU A 150 16.24 5.33 14.87
N GLU A 151 15.68 6.45 15.32
CA GLU A 151 15.58 6.74 16.75
C GLU A 151 14.34 6.14 17.40
N ALA A 152 13.17 6.44 16.87
CA ALA A 152 11.90 5.93 17.39
C ALA A 152 10.74 6.22 16.44
N GLY A 153 9.74 5.36 16.51
CA GLY A 153 8.48 5.57 15.81
C GLY A 153 8.42 4.95 14.42
N VAL A 154 7.21 4.88 13.92
CA VAL A 154 6.90 4.28 12.61
C VAL A 154 6.92 5.36 11.54
N HIS A 155 7.70 5.13 10.50
CA HIS A 155 7.84 6.01 9.35
C HIS A 155 6.70 5.84 8.36
N SER A 156 6.37 4.57 8.06
CA SER A 156 5.33 4.22 7.09
C SER A 156 4.81 2.82 7.36
N ILE A 157 3.56 2.60 6.97
CA ILE A 157 2.93 1.28 6.95
C ILE A 157 2.39 1.08 5.56
N SER A 158 2.70 -0.07 4.93
CA SER A 158 2.18 -0.38 3.61
C SER A 158 1.53 -1.74 3.58
N MET A 159 0.51 -1.86 2.73
CA MET A 159 -0.15 -3.12 2.40
C MET A 159 -0.11 -3.25 0.89
N GLY A 160 0.32 -4.40 0.39
CA GLY A 160 0.45 -4.57 -1.04
C GLY A 160 0.46 -6.02 -1.48
N MET A 161 0.60 -6.20 -2.78
CA MET A 161 0.79 -7.52 -3.37
C MET A 161 2.15 -8.07 -2.95
N PRO A 162 2.25 -9.36 -2.61
CA PRO A 162 3.56 -9.98 -2.45
C PRO A 162 4.35 -9.86 -3.76
N VAL A 163 5.66 -9.64 -3.63
CA VAL A 163 6.53 -9.62 -4.82
C VAL A 163 6.68 -11.05 -5.30
N ASP A 164 6.28 -11.33 -6.55
CA ASP A 164 6.59 -12.59 -7.19
C ASP A 164 8.10 -12.69 -7.38
N LYS A 165 8.70 -13.67 -6.72
CA LYS A 165 10.09 -14.00 -7.03
C LYS A 165 10.12 -14.57 -8.43
N LYS A 166 10.54 -13.79 -9.40
CA LYS A 166 10.84 -14.32 -10.73
C LYS A 166 11.92 -15.38 -10.57
N ARG A 167 11.56 -16.58 -10.98
CA ARG A 167 12.49 -17.71 -11.04
C ARG A 167 13.52 -17.49 -12.15
#